data_f8d7af34362f81886cd73f4e374205a3
#
_entry.id   f8d7af34362f81886cd73f4e374205a3
#
_cell.length_a   1.000
_cell.length_b   1.000
_cell.length_c   1.000
_cell.angle_alpha   90.00
_cell.angle_beta   90.00
_cell.angle_gamma   90.00
#
_symmetry.space_group_name_H-M   'P 1'
#
loop_
_entity.id
_entity.type
_entity.pdbx_description
1 polymer ?
#
loop_
_entity_poly.entity_id
_entity_poly.type
_entity_poly.pdbx_seq_one_letter_code
_entity_poly.pdbx_strand_id
1 'polypeptide(L)'
;GGLRVFKTPGNLNNKYGLPLAIFQIEEGTQAAVLEMGMNHFGEIRYLSHIAKPDIGVITNIGVSHIEFLGSQEGILKAKTEMFEEMSDSGSAFLCGDDPLLLSYSRKADLPVWRYGFGEECEVRALCWEQRGDEIEARVSFRGEETILRTKALGRHMVYAMLAAYGIGRRLGLSSEELSRGIASFTPSAMRMNVYENDRFRILDDSYNASPASMQAAIDVLCAQAFRPGRRRVAGLGDMLEM
;
A
#
# COMPACT_ATOMS: atom_id res chain seq x y z
N GLY A 1 16.13 -5.48 -16.61
CA GLY A 1 16.85 -4.70 -15.70
C GLY A 1 15.92 -3.88 -14.82
N GLY A 2 15.93 -3.74 -13.73
CA GLY A 2 15.30 -2.91 -12.74
C GLY A 2 16.32 -2.60 -11.65
N LEU A 3 15.90 -1.92 -10.61
CA LEU A 3 16.74 -1.65 -9.45
C LEU A 3 16.94 -2.93 -8.63
N ARG A 4 18.10 -3.06 -7.99
CA ARG A 4 18.28 -3.99 -6.87
C ARG A 4 17.59 -3.39 -5.65
N VAL A 5 16.50 -4.01 -5.23
CA VAL A 5 15.63 -3.48 -4.18
C VAL A 5 15.68 -4.38 -2.96
N PHE A 6 15.96 -3.80 -1.80
CA PHE A 6 15.68 -4.39 -0.50
C PHE A 6 14.25 -4.04 -0.08
N LYS A 7 13.57 -4.96 0.58
CA LYS A 7 12.27 -4.69 1.24
C LYS A 7 12.26 -5.29 2.63
N THR A 8 11.57 -4.65 3.57
CA THR A 8 11.40 -5.16 4.92
C THR A 8 10.92 -6.62 4.88
N PRO A 9 11.67 -7.58 5.46
CA PRO A 9 11.22 -8.96 5.55
C PRO A 9 10.17 -9.12 6.65
N GLY A 10 9.09 -9.86 6.33
CA GLY A 10 8.01 -10.12 7.29
C GLY A 10 7.38 -8.82 7.83
N ASN A 11 7.36 -8.69 9.16
CA ASN A 11 6.81 -7.55 9.89
C ASN A 11 7.86 -6.81 10.73
N LEU A 12 9.12 -6.75 10.27
CA LEU A 12 10.21 -6.05 10.96
C LEU A 12 10.06 -4.52 10.83
N ASN A 13 8.95 -3.97 11.33
CA ASN A 13 8.49 -2.59 11.10
C ASN A 13 8.43 -1.73 12.37
N ASN A 14 8.90 -2.25 13.52
CA ASN A 14 8.90 -1.54 14.80
C ASN A 14 10.32 -1.13 15.24
N LYS A 15 10.45 -0.53 16.42
CA LYS A 15 11.72 -0.01 16.97
C LYS A 15 12.86 -1.02 17.07
N TYR A 16 12.57 -2.31 17.08
CA TYR A 16 13.57 -3.38 17.06
C TYR A 16 13.72 -3.98 15.67
N GLY A 17 12.61 -4.20 14.98
CA GLY A 17 12.57 -4.84 13.67
C GLY A 17 13.21 -4.01 12.57
N LEU A 18 12.92 -2.70 12.51
CA LEU A 18 13.47 -1.82 11.46
C LEU A 18 15.01 -1.79 11.46
N PRO A 19 15.71 -1.58 12.60
CA PRO A 19 17.17 -1.65 12.61
C PRO A 19 17.70 -3.02 12.15
N LEU A 20 17.06 -4.11 12.58
CA LEU A 20 17.44 -5.47 12.15
C LEU A 20 17.21 -5.68 10.65
N ALA A 21 16.18 -5.08 10.08
CA ALA A 21 15.94 -5.11 8.64
C ALA A 21 17.02 -4.31 7.89
N ILE A 22 17.38 -3.12 8.38
CA ILE A 22 18.42 -2.29 7.77
C ILE A 22 19.78 -3.00 7.75
N PHE A 23 20.15 -3.73 8.81
CA PHE A 23 21.39 -4.54 8.82
C PHE A 23 21.41 -5.67 7.78
N GLN A 24 20.28 -6.03 7.17
CA GLN A 24 20.21 -7.02 6.10
C GLN A 24 20.34 -6.40 4.70
N ILE A 25 20.49 -5.09 4.60
CA ILE A 25 20.69 -4.42 3.31
C ILE A 25 22.09 -4.77 2.80
N GLU A 26 22.11 -5.43 1.63
CA GLU A 26 23.35 -5.87 1.00
C GLU A 26 24.03 -4.72 0.22
N GLU A 27 25.35 -4.83 0.07
CA GLU A 27 26.12 -3.92 -0.78
C GLU A 27 25.58 -3.92 -2.23
N GLY A 28 25.48 -2.71 -2.79
CA GLY A 28 24.93 -2.50 -4.12
C GLY A 28 23.40 -2.52 -4.21
N THR A 29 22.67 -2.54 -3.07
CA THR A 29 21.25 -2.20 -3.03
C THR A 29 21.07 -0.75 -3.52
N GLN A 30 20.14 -0.55 -4.46
CA GLN A 30 19.89 0.75 -5.08
C GLN A 30 18.66 1.45 -4.53
N ALA A 31 17.75 0.69 -3.94
CA ALA A 31 16.59 1.22 -3.23
C ALA A 31 16.22 0.28 -2.07
N ALA A 32 15.77 0.86 -0.96
CA ALA A 32 15.24 0.12 0.18
C ALA A 32 13.80 0.56 0.44
N VAL A 33 12.88 -0.40 0.50
CA VAL A 33 11.48 -0.18 0.89
C VAL A 33 11.33 -0.66 2.33
N LEU A 34 11.21 0.29 3.24
CA LEU A 34 11.15 0.04 4.68
C LEU A 34 9.73 0.31 5.20
N GLU A 35 9.10 -0.71 5.74
CA GLU A 35 7.80 -0.58 6.39
C GLU A 35 7.99 -0.04 7.82
N MET A 36 7.14 0.90 8.23
CA MET A 36 7.13 1.50 9.55
C MET A 36 5.75 1.36 10.18
N GLY A 37 5.66 0.64 11.29
CA GLY A 37 4.46 0.48 12.08
C GLY A 37 4.48 1.40 13.31
N MET A 38 3.29 1.74 13.81
CA MET A 38 3.17 2.55 15.02
C MET A 38 1.89 2.22 15.80
N ASN A 39 1.94 2.42 17.11
CA ASN A 39 0.78 2.46 18.00
C ASN A 39 0.68 3.81 18.72
N HIS A 40 1.79 4.55 18.87
CA HIS A 40 1.85 5.78 19.65
C HIS A 40 2.54 6.90 18.87
N PHE A 41 2.30 8.14 19.30
CA PHE A 41 3.05 9.31 18.80
C PHE A 41 4.55 9.16 19.07
N GLY A 42 5.36 9.68 18.15
CA GLY A 42 6.83 9.65 18.21
C GLY A 42 7.46 8.37 17.68
N GLU A 43 6.70 7.28 17.49
CA GLU A 43 7.27 6.02 16.99
C GLU A 43 7.67 6.14 15.51
N ILE A 44 6.85 6.73 14.66
CA ILE A 44 7.19 6.98 13.25
C ILE A 44 8.38 7.93 13.15
N ARG A 45 8.42 9.00 13.96
CA ARG A 45 9.58 9.90 13.99
C ARG A 45 10.86 9.15 14.34
N TYR A 46 10.82 8.30 15.37
CA TYR A 46 11.97 7.50 15.77
C TYR A 46 12.45 6.56 14.64
N LEU A 47 11.53 5.86 14.00
CA LEU A 47 11.84 4.95 12.89
C LEU A 47 12.40 5.71 11.69
N SER A 48 11.81 6.86 11.36
CA SER A 48 12.26 7.72 10.27
C SER A 48 13.62 8.36 10.55
N HIS A 49 13.91 8.69 11.82
CA HIS A 49 15.22 9.17 12.22
C HIS A 49 16.33 8.13 11.94
N ILE A 50 16.03 6.84 12.11
CA ILE A 50 16.95 5.75 11.80
C ILE A 50 17.05 5.53 10.28
N ALA A 51 15.92 5.49 9.58
CA ALA A 51 15.86 5.15 8.17
C ALA A 51 16.26 6.31 7.23
N LYS A 52 16.05 7.57 7.65
CA LYS A 52 16.28 8.80 6.86
C LYS A 52 15.68 8.67 5.45
N PRO A 53 14.35 8.54 5.31
CA PRO A 53 13.76 8.26 4.02
C PRO A 53 13.87 9.45 3.05
N ASP A 54 14.16 9.15 1.77
CA ASP A 54 14.08 10.12 0.67
C ASP A 54 12.65 10.24 0.14
N ILE A 55 11.85 9.18 0.30
CA ILE A 55 10.46 9.10 -0.14
C ILE A 55 9.61 8.55 1.01
N GLY A 56 8.68 9.36 1.49
CA GLY A 56 7.70 8.95 2.49
C GLY A 56 6.37 8.60 1.85
N VAL A 57 5.81 7.43 2.18
CA VAL A 57 4.55 6.95 1.61
C VAL A 57 3.52 6.74 2.70
N ILE A 58 2.34 7.37 2.57
CA ILE A 58 1.19 7.08 3.43
C ILE A 58 0.03 6.62 2.56
N THR A 59 -0.41 5.39 2.80
CA THR A 59 -1.41 4.74 1.95
C THR A 59 -2.84 5.14 2.28
N ASN A 60 -3.15 5.31 3.55
CA ASN A 60 -4.46 5.76 4.04
C ASN A 60 -4.37 6.22 5.50
N ILE A 61 -5.43 6.88 5.97
CA ILE A 61 -5.70 7.16 7.38
C ILE A 61 -6.93 6.33 7.77
N GLY A 62 -6.67 5.10 8.21
CA GLY A 62 -7.72 4.21 8.71
C GLY A 62 -8.17 4.56 10.14
N VAL A 63 -8.78 3.59 10.80
CA VAL A 63 -9.21 3.67 12.21
C VAL A 63 -8.39 2.75 13.13
N SER A 64 -7.44 1.99 12.58
CA SER A 64 -6.54 1.14 13.37
C SER A 64 -5.71 1.99 14.33
N HIS A 65 -5.54 1.51 15.56
CA HIS A 65 -4.82 2.20 16.65
C HIS A 65 -5.50 3.48 17.14
N ILE A 66 -6.79 3.69 16.83
CA ILE A 66 -7.54 4.89 17.27
C ILE A 66 -7.65 4.95 18.80
N GLU A 67 -7.64 3.79 19.48
CA GLU A 67 -7.61 3.68 20.93
C GLU A 67 -6.42 4.45 21.54
N PHE A 68 -5.24 4.43 20.90
CA PHE A 68 -4.03 5.08 21.41
C PHE A 68 -3.82 6.50 20.88
N LEU A 69 -4.38 6.82 19.72
CA LEU A 69 -4.17 8.09 19.03
C LEU A 69 -5.37 9.04 19.11
N GLY A 70 -6.50 8.57 19.65
CA GLY A 70 -7.69 9.33 19.98
C GLY A 70 -8.60 9.69 18.81
N SER A 71 -8.06 9.89 17.61
CA SER A 71 -8.85 10.23 16.41
C SER A 71 -8.09 9.93 15.12
N GLN A 72 -8.77 10.02 13.97
CA GLN A 72 -8.11 9.92 12.67
C GLN A 72 -7.13 11.07 12.43
N GLU A 73 -7.39 12.27 12.94
CA GLU A 73 -6.43 13.39 12.92
C GLU A 73 -5.19 13.07 13.76
N GLY A 74 -5.35 12.36 14.88
CA GLY A 74 -4.23 11.85 15.66
C GLY A 74 -3.41 10.82 14.88
N ILE A 75 -4.07 9.91 14.17
CA ILE A 75 -3.41 8.94 13.28
C ILE A 75 -2.67 9.66 12.14
N LEU A 76 -3.30 10.66 11.51
CA LEU A 76 -2.65 11.50 10.49
C LEU A 76 -1.40 12.15 11.06
N LYS A 77 -1.50 12.81 12.22
CA LYS A 77 -0.38 13.47 12.89
C LYS A 77 0.77 12.49 13.16
N ALA A 78 0.48 11.31 13.71
CA ALA A 78 1.49 10.31 14.01
C ALA A 78 2.18 9.79 12.72
N LYS A 79 1.43 9.51 11.65
CA LYS A 79 2.01 9.05 10.38
C LYS A 79 2.84 10.13 9.68
N THR A 80 2.42 11.40 9.76
CA THR A 80 3.15 12.52 9.13
C THR A 80 4.42 12.94 9.87
N GLU A 81 4.67 12.45 11.09
CA GLU A 81 5.96 12.58 11.77
C GLU A 81 7.14 12.07 10.93
N MET A 82 6.86 11.15 9.97
CA MET A 82 7.86 10.68 9.01
C MET A 82 8.53 11.83 8.26
N PHE A 83 7.78 12.84 7.90
CA PHE A 83 8.25 13.94 7.04
C PHE A 83 9.17 14.91 7.78
N GLU A 84 9.16 14.92 9.12
CA GLU A 84 10.06 15.73 9.94
C GLU A 84 11.53 15.25 9.88
N GLU A 85 11.75 13.99 9.49
CA GLU A 85 13.06 13.35 9.45
C GLU A 85 13.61 13.14 8.04
N MET A 86 12.87 13.59 7.02
CA MET A 86 13.27 13.51 5.63
C MET A 86 14.29 14.58 5.28
N SER A 87 15.06 14.35 4.22
CA SER A 87 15.95 15.37 3.65
C SER A 87 15.15 16.48 2.94
N ASP A 88 15.76 17.66 2.76
CA ASP A 88 15.17 18.79 2.03
C ASP A 88 14.80 18.44 0.57
N SER A 89 15.46 17.43 -0.01
CA SER A 89 15.15 16.91 -1.35
C SER A 89 14.09 15.79 -1.34
N GLY A 90 13.59 15.42 -0.16
CA GLY A 90 12.60 14.38 0.04
C GLY A 90 11.25 14.70 -0.60
N SER A 91 10.43 13.68 -0.79
CA SER A 91 9.07 13.83 -1.33
C SER A 91 8.09 12.85 -0.69
N ALA A 92 6.85 13.30 -0.51
CA ALA A 92 5.76 12.48 -0.02
C ALA A 92 4.95 11.88 -1.18
N PHE A 93 4.52 10.63 -1.01
CA PHE A 93 3.52 9.98 -1.85
C PHE A 93 2.29 9.69 -1.00
N LEU A 94 1.17 10.34 -1.30
CA LEU A 94 -0.05 10.30 -0.50
C LEU A 94 -1.24 9.82 -1.33
N CYS A 95 -2.11 9.00 -0.71
CA CYS A 95 -3.37 8.65 -1.32
C CYS A 95 -4.29 9.90 -1.44
N GLY A 96 -4.55 10.33 -2.67
CA GLY A 96 -5.37 11.52 -2.94
C GLY A 96 -6.88 11.27 -2.76
N ASP A 97 -7.30 10.02 -2.64
CA ASP A 97 -8.69 9.66 -2.38
C ASP A 97 -9.01 9.58 -0.87
N ASP A 98 -8.00 9.67 -0.01
CA ASP A 98 -8.18 9.82 1.42
C ASP A 98 -8.36 11.29 1.78
N PRO A 99 -9.51 11.71 2.36
CA PRO A 99 -9.80 13.14 2.59
C PRO A 99 -8.80 13.84 3.51
N LEU A 100 -8.27 13.13 4.52
CA LEU A 100 -7.31 13.69 5.46
C LEU A 100 -5.94 13.87 4.80
N LEU A 101 -5.48 12.87 4.03
CA LEU A 101 -4.23 12.97 3.27
C LEU A 101 -4.32 14.03 2.17
N LEU A 102 -5.46 14.13 1.48
CA LEU A 102 -5.68 15.17 0.47
C LEU A 102 -5.62 16.57 1.11
N SER A 103 -6.31 16.77 2.26
CA SER A 103 -6.26 18.04 2.98
C SER A 103 -4.84 18.36 3.47
N TYR A 104 -4.10 17.38 3.97
CA TYR A 104 -2.71 17.52 4.37
C TYR A 104 -1.83 17.89 3.18
N SER A 105 -1.97 17.22 2.04
CA SER A 105 -1.16 17.42 0.84
C SER A 105 -1.19 18.85 0.30
N ARG A 106 -2.31 19.54 0.49
CA ARG A 106 -2.49 20.95 0.06
C ARG A 106 -1.79 21.97 0.97
N LYS A 107 -1.32 21.54 2.15
CA LYS A 107 -0.72 22.40 3.19
C LYS A 107 0.72 21.99 3.51
N ALA A 108 1.21 20.92 2.93
CA ALA A 108 2.53 20.39 3.22
C ALA A 108 3.63 21.28 2.59
N ASP A 109 4.69 21.52 3.36
CA ASP A 109 5.85 22.34 2.93
C ASP A 109 6.91 21.53 2.16
N LEU A 110 6.58 20.30 1.72
CA LEU A 110 7.43 19.41 0.95
C LEU A 110 6.77 19.03 -0.37
N PRO A 111 7.53 18.57 -1.39
CA PRO A 111 6.95 18.07 -2.63
C PRO A 111 6.05 16.87 -2.38
N VAL A 112 4.79 16.97 -2.77
CA VAL A 112 3.79 15.90 -2.62
C VAL A 112 3.35 15.39 -3.98
N TRP A 113 3.32 14.06 -4.10
CA TRP A 113 2.74 13.31 -5.21
C TRP A 113 1.51 12.59 -4.72
N ARG A 114 0.38 12.78 -5.39
CA ARG A 114 -0.87 12.12 -5.03
C ARG A 114 -1.14 10.98 -6.01
N TYR A 115 -1.62 9.88 -5.47
CA TYR A 115 -2.07 8.76 -6.28
C TYR A 115 -3.47 8.32 -5.87
N GLY A 116 -4.28 7.88 -6.82
CA GLY A 116 -5.66 7.48 -6.59
C GLY A 116 -6.51 7.54 -7.86
N PHE A 117 -7.81 7.64 -7.68
CA PHE A 117 -8.80 7.79 -8.75
C PHE A 117 -9.20 9.26 -8.98
N GLY A 118 -9.02 10.10 -7.96
CA GLY A 118 -9.41 11.51 -7.98
C GLY A 118 -8.66 12.33 -9.04
N GLU A 119 -9.27 13.43 -9.46
CA GLU A 119 -8.73 14.31 -10.51
C GLU A 119 -7.46 15.06 -10.08
N GLU A 120 -7.28 15.21 -8.78
CA GLU A 120 -6.09 15.87 -8.19
C GLU A 120 -4.86 14.91 -8.08
N CYS A 121 -4.97 13.67 -8.55
CA CYS A 121 -3.89 12.69 -8.46
C CYS A 121 -2.97 12.76 -9.67
N GLU A 122 -1.68 12.93 -9.44
CA GLU A 122 -0.64 12.89 -10.48
C GLU A 122 -0.45 11.48 -11.04
N VAL A 123 -0.66 10.45 -10.21
CA VAL A 123 -0.70 9.04 -10.61
C VAL A 123 -2.13 8.56 -10.49
N ARG A 124 -2.87 8.58 -11.58
CA ARG A 124 -4.31 8.40 -11.56
C ARG A 124 -4.76 7.11 -12.23
N ALA A 125 -5.58 6.31 -11.56
CA ALA A 125 -6.33 5.25 -12.21
C ALA A 125 -7.54 5.84 -12.94
N LEU A 126 -7.57 5.71 -14.26
CA LEU A 126 -8.69 6.16 -15.11
C LEU A 126 -9.85 5.16 -15.06
N CYS A 127 -9.51 3.87 -15.09
CA CYS A 127 -10.45 2.77 -14.90
C CYS A 127 -9.68 1.53 -14.44
N TRP A 128 -10.40 0.57 -13.91
CA TRP A 128 -9.87 -0.73 -13.55
C TRP A 128 -10.94 -1.81 -13.68
N GLU A 129 -10.49 -3.05 -13.81
CA GLU A 129 -11.37 -4.21 -13.80
C GLU A 129 -10.69 -5.41 -13.14
N GLN A 130 -11.51 -6.31 -12.59
CA GLN A 130 -11.06 -7.59 -12.07
C GLN A 130 -11.37 -8.67 -13.11
N ARG A 131 -10.34 -9.33 -13.64
CA ARG A 131 -10.46 -10.45 -14.58
C ARG A 131 -9.96 -11.73 -13.93
N GLY A 132 -10.88 -12.49 -13.33
CA GLY A 132 -10.50 -13.65 -12.53
C GLY A 132 -9.64 -13.22 -11.34
N ASP A 133 -8.42 -13.72 -11.26
CA ASP A 133 -7.46 -13.41 -10.20
C ASP A 133 -6.47 -12.28 -10.58
N GLU A 134 -6.70 -11.60 -11.70
CA GLU A 134 -5.87 -10.51 -12.18
C GLU A 134 -6.63 -9.18 -12.15
N ILE A 135 -5.96 -8.13 -11.72
CA ILE A 135 -6.39 -6.74 -11.88
C ILE A 135 -5.76 -6.19 -13.14
N GLU A 136 -6.56 -5.52 -13.96
CA GLU A 136 -6.11 -4.62 -15.02
C GLU A 136 -6.52 -3.20 -14.66
N ALA A 137 -5.59 -2.25 -14.70
CA ALA A 137 -5.85 -0.83 -14.47
C ALA A 137 -5.21 0.02 -15.56
N ARG A 138 -5.99 0.94 -16.14
CA ARG A 138 -5.47 2.00 -17.02
C ARG A 138 -5.08 3.19 -16.15
N VAL A 139 -3.81 3.55 -16.19
CA VAL A 139 -3.20 4.55 -15.33
C VAL A 139 -2.66 5.70 -16.17
N SER A 140 -2.94 6.91 -15.75
CA SER A 140 -2.36 8.15 -16.30
C SER A 140 -1.31 8.71 -15.36
N PHE A 141 -0.18 9.12 -15.90
CA PHE A 141 0.88 9.82 -15.21
C PHE A 141 1.46 10.91 -16.12
N ARG A 142 1.29 12.19 -15.74
CA ARG A 142 1.75 13.34 -16.53
C ARG A 142 1.30 13.32 -17.99
N GLY A 143 0.08 12.85 -18.24
CA GLY A 143 -0.52 12.76 -19.59
C GLY A 143 -0.13 11.51 -20.37
N GLU A 144 0.80 10.68 -19.89
CA GLU A 144 1.06 9.38 -20.46
C GLU A 144 0.11 8.35 -19.88
N GLU A 145 -0.47 7.50 -20.71
CA GLU A 145 -1.33 6.40 -20.27
C GLU A 145 -0.61 5.06 -20.43
N THR A 146 -0.79 4.19 -19.45
CA THR A 146 -0.29 2.82 -19.49
C THR A 146 -1.31 1.85 -18.89
N ILE A 147 -1.22 0.59 -19.27
CA ILE A 147 -2.02 -0.49 -18.69
C ILE A 147 -1.13 -1.29 -17.76
N LEU A 148 -1.52 -1.34 -16.49
CA LEU A 148 -0.88 -2.14 -15.46
C LEU A 148 -1.71 -3.39 -15.19
N ARG A 149 -1.04 -4.54 -15.02
CA ARG A 149 -1.67 -5.82 -14.65
C ARG A 149 -0.95 -6.44 -13.48
N THR A 150 -1.71 -7.09 -12.59
CA THR A 150 -1.11 -7.86 -11.49
C THR A 150 -2.06 -8.95 -11.00
N LYS A 151 -1.49 -10.05 -10.52
CA LYS A 151 -2.25 -11.12 -9.87
C LYS A 151 -2.60 -10.71 -8.45
N ALA A 152 -3.73 -10.07 -8.30
CA ALA A 152 -4.26 -9.60 -7.02
C ALA A 152 -5.78 -9.48 -7.09
N LEU A 153 -6.42 -9.31 -5.94
CA LEU A 153 -7.86 -9.16 -5.85
C LEU A 153 -8.24 -7.86 -5.14
N GLY A 154 -9.24 -7.19 -5.71
CA GLY A 154 -9.92 -6.06 -5.09
C GLY A 154 -9.32 -4.69 -5.39
N ARG A 155 -10.20 -3.69 -5.31
CA ARG A 155 -9.89 -2.30 -5.62
C ARG A 155 -8.71 -1.74 -4.80
N HIS A 156 -8.56 -2.18 -3.55
CA HIS A 156 -7.48 -1.70 -2.67
C HIS A 156 -6.07 -1.98 -3.26
N MET A 157 -5.92 -3.05 -4.04
CA MET A 157 -4.65 -3.35 -4.70
C MET A 157 -4.32 -2.39 -5.85
N VAL A 158 -5.32 -1.72 -6.44
CA VAL A 158 -5.05 -0.68 -7.45
C VAL A 158 -4.26 0.46 -6.83
N TYR A 159 -4.57 0.88 -5.59
CA TYR A 159 -3.79 1.91 -4.90
C TYR A 159 -2.33 1.50 -4.69
N ALA A 160 -2.06 0.23 -4.36
CA ALA A 160 -0.70 -0.28 -4.25
C ALA A 160 0.04 -0.24 -5.61
N MET A 161 -0.66 -0.59 -6.69
CA MET A 161 -0.12 -0.49 -8.06
C MET A 161 0.23 0.95 -8.42
N LEU A 162 -0.65 1.91 -8.10
CA LEU A 162 -0.44 3.34 -8.37
C LEU A 162 0.74 3.89 -7.58
N ALA A 163 0.84 3.58 -6.29
CA ALA A 163 1.96 3.98 -5.44
C ALA A 163 3.29 3.43 -6.00
N ALA A 164 3.34 2.11 -6.27
CA ALA A 164 4.52 1.47 -6.83
C ALA A 164 4.94 2.06 -8.19
N TYR A 165 3.96 2.32 -9.07
CA TYR A 165 4.21 2.93 -10.37
C TYR A 165 4.75 4.36 -10.22
N GLY A 166 4.09 5.21 -9.42
CA GLY A 166 4.50 6.59 -9.23
C GLY A 166 5.89 6.72 -8.61
N ILE A 167 6.19 5.93 -7.58
CA ILE A 167 7.51 5.89 -6.94
C ILE A 167 8.57 5.43 -7.94
N GLY A 168 8.30 4.37 -8.70
CA GLY A 168 9.24 3.87 -9.70
C GLY A 168 9.52 4.90 -10.81
N ARG A 169 8.49 5.63 -11.28
CA ARG A 169 8.65 6.75 -12.24
C ARG A 169 9.48 7.89 -11.63
N ARG A 170 9.32 8.17 -10.34
CA ARG A 170 10.13 9.15 -9.60
C ARG A 170 11.60 8.72 -9.50
N LEU A 171 11.85 7.41 -9.43
CA LEU A 171 13.21 6.83 -9.43
C LEU A 171 13.78 6.64 -10.84
N GLY A 172 13.10 7.11 -11.89
CA GLY A 172 13.59 7.08 -13.27
C GLY A 172 13.35 5.78 -14.03
N LEU A 173 12.54 4.86 -13.50
CA LEU A 173 12.20 3.63 -14.22
C LEU A 173 11.19 3.93 -15.35
N SER A 174 11.30 3.18 -16.44
CA SER A 174 10.38 3.28 -17.57
C SER A 174 9.03 2.63 -17.26
N SER A 175 7.98 3.00 -18.01
CA SER A 175 6.64 2.40 -17.88
C SER A 175 6.67 0.89 -18.12
N GLU A 176 7.51 0.41 -19.04
CA GLU A 176 7.67 -1.01 -19.37
C GLU A 176 8.33 -1.79 -18.23
N GLU A 177 9.38 -1.23 -17.61
CA GLU A 177 10.04 -1.85 -16.45
C GLU A 177 9.07 -1.98 -15.28
N LEU A 178 8.29 -0.92 -15.02
CA LEU A 178 7.30 -0.89 -13.95
C LEU A 178 6.13 -1.83 -14.21
N SER A 179 5.62 -1.88 -15.45
CA SER A 179 4.56 -2.82 -15.83
C SER A 179 5.01 -4.28 -15.62
N ARG A 180 6.24 -4.63 -15.99
CA ARG A 180 6.80 -5.97 -15.72
C ARG A 180 6.98 -6.24 -14.23
N GLY A 181 7.49 -5.26 -13.46
CA GLY A 181 7.66 -5.39 -12.03
C GLY A 181 6.33 -5.59 -11.29
N ILE A 182 5.32 -4.80 -11.63
CA ILE A 182 3.98 -4.91 -11.05
C ILE A 182 3.32 -6.24 -11.43
N ALA A 183 3.49 -6.69 -12.67
CA ALA A 183 2.96 -8.00 -13.12
C ALA A 183 3.62 -9.19 -12.41
N SER A 184 4.83 -9.04 -11.91
CA SER A 184 5.56 -10.09 -11.16
C SER A 184 5.17 -10.16 -9.68
N PHE A 185 4.29 -9.26 -9.21
CA PHE A 185 3.85 -9.26 -7.81
C PHE A 185 3.18 -10.57 -7.42
N THR A 186 3.53 -11.05 -6.24
CA THR A 186 2.88 -12.21 -5.60
C THR A 186 2.45 -11.80 -4.20
N PRO A 187 1.16 -11.98 -3.84
CA PRO A 187 0.69 -11.68 -2.49
C PRO A 187 1.45 -12.45 -1.42
N SER A 188 1.71 -11.81 -0.29
CA SER A 188 2.25 -12.49 0.90
C SER A 188 1.25 -13.51 1.44
N ALA A 189 1.71 -14.50 2.19
CA ALA A 189 0.84 -15.48 2.80
C ALA A 189 -0.26 -14.82 3.66
N MET A 190 -1.46 -15.38 3.65
CA MET A 190 -2.65 -14.90 4.39
C MET A 190 -3.07 -13.45 4.01
N ARG A 191 -2.70 -12.97 2.82
CA ARG A 191 -3.08 -11.66 2.26
C ARG A 191 -3.83 -11.89 0.94
N MET A 192 -5.13 -12.14 1.02
CA MET A 192 -6.03 -12.42 -0.10
C MET A 192 -5.51 -13.53 -1.04
N ASN A 193 -4.87 -14.57 -0.46
CA ASN A 193 -4.42 -15.71 -1.24
C ASN A 193 -5.61 -16.54 -1.72
N VAL A 194 -5.53 -17.04 -2.94
CA VAL A 194 -6.57 -17.88 -3.54
C VAL A 194 -6.12 -19.33 -3.54
N TYR A 195 -6.92 -20.18 -2.89
CA TYR A 195 -6.78 -21.63 -2.96
C TYR A 195 -8.03 -22.21 -3.61
N GLU A 196 -7.86 -23.02 -4.63
CA GLU A 196 -9.00 -23.59 -5.36
C GLU A 196 -8.81 -25.09 -5.61
N ASN A 197 -9.87 -25.83 -5.44
CA ASN A 197 -10.03 -27.22 -5.85
C ASN A 197 -11.45 -27.46 -6.38
N ASP A 198 -11.79 -28.72 -6.71
CA ASP A 198 -13.10 -29.09 -7.28
C ASP A 198 -14.29 -28.70 -6.36
N ARG A 199 -14.08 -28.64 -5.05
CA ARG A 199 -15.11 -28.38 -4.03
C ARG A 199 -15.16 -26.94 -3.58
N PHE A 200 -14.01 -26.31 -3.37
CA PHE A 200 -13.88 -25.02 -2.70
C PHE A 200 -13.01 -24.05 -3.50
N ARG A 201 -13.37 -22.79 -3.43
CA ARG A 201 -12.50 -21.66 -3.69
C ARG A 201 -12.41 -20.86 -2.39
N ILE A 202 -11.22 -20.76 -1.81
CA ILE A 202 -10.94 -20.09 -0.55
C ILE A 202 -10.17 -18.82 -0.86
N LEU A 203 -10.63 -17.71 -0.30
CA LEU A 203 -9.92 -16.45 -0.26
C LEU A 203 -9.38 -16.30 1.16
N ASP A 204 -8.08 -16.45 1.34
CA ASP A 204 -7.43 -16.38 2.64
C ASP A 204 -6.83 -14.99 2.87
N ASP A 205 -7.48 -14.21 3.74
CA ASP A 205 -7.05 -12.88 4.18
C ASP A 205 -6.93 -12.84 5.72
N SER A 206 -6.45 -13.91 6.31
CA SER A 206 -6.49 -14.16 7.75
C SER A 206 -5.31 -13.57 8.54
N TYR A 207 -4.42 -12.80 7.92
CA TYR A 207 -3.25 -12.23 8.59
C TYR A 207 -3.62 -11.24 9.69
N ASN A 208 -4.55 -10.32 9.40
CA ASN A 208 -5.04 -9.31 10.34
C ASN A 208 -6.41 -8.79 9.88
N ALA A 209 -7.15 -8.17 10.79
CA ALA A 209 -8.50 -7.67 10.52
C ALA A 209 -8.65 -6.21 10.98
N SER A 210 -9.30 -5.42 10.15
CA SER A 210 -9.80 -4.08 10.44
C SER A 210 -11.12 -3.88 9.69
N PRO A 211 -11.99 -2.93 10.05
CA PRO A 211 -13.23 -2.69 9.33
C PRO A 211 -13.03 -2.50 7.84
N ALA A 212 -12.03 -1.71 7.44
CA ALA A 212 -11.72 -1.42 6.05
C ALA A 212 -11.22 -2.66 5.29
N SER A 213 -10.32 -3.46 5.90
CA SER A 213 -9.82 -4.68 5.25
C SER A 213 -10.90 -5.76 5.17
N MET A 214 -11.72 -5.93 6.21
CA MET A 214 -12.85 -6.86 6.16
C MET A 214 -13.88 -6.46 5.10
N GLN A 215 -14.23 -5.18 4.99
CA GLN A 215 -15.12 -4.70 3.94
C GLN A 215 -14.55 -5.01 2.55
N ALA A 216 -13.26 -4.72 2.34
CA ALA A 216 -12.59 -5.02 1.07
C ALA A 216 -12.60 -6.54 0.76
N ALA A 217 -12.39 -7.40 1.76
CA ALA A 217 -12.45 -8.86 1.59
C ALA A 217 -13.86 -9.34 1.24
N ILE A 218 -14.88 -8.78 1.89
CA ILE A 218 -16.30 -9.07 1.59
C ILE A 218 -16.65 -8.62 0.17
N ASP A 219 -16.21 -7.43 -0.24
CA ASP A 219 -16.43 -6.90 -1.59
C ASP A 219 -15.81 -7.83 -2.64
N VAL A 220 -14.57 -8.29 -2.41
CA VAL A 220 -13.91 -9.28 -3.26
C VAL A 220 -14.71 -10.59 -3.32
N LEU A 221 -15.17 -11.11 -2.18
CA LEU A 221 -16.00 -12.33 -2.13
C LEU A 221 -17.30 -12.14 -2.91
N CYS A 222 -17.96 -11.00 -2.78
CA CYS A 222 -19.18 -10.66 -3.50
C CYS A 222 -18.97 -10.53 -5.02
N ALA A 223 -17.80 -10.02 -5.44
CA ALA A 223 -17.45 -9.87 -6.84
C ALA A 223 -17.04 -11.18 -7.53
N GLN A 224 -16.75 -12.25 -6.77
CA GLN A 224 -16.42 -13.55 -7.38
C GLN A 224 -17.56 -14.07 -8.25
N ALA A 225 -17.22 -14.68 -9.39
CA ALA A 225 -18.20 -15.28 -10.28
C ALA A 225 -19.08 -16.31 -9.52
N PHE A 226 -20.38 -16.17 -9.65
CA PHE A 226 -21.33 -17.12 -9.06
C PHE A 226 -21.28 -18.43 -9.82
N ARG A 227 -21.04 -19.54 -9.11
CA ARG A 227 -21.15 -20.89 -9.67
C ARG A 227 -22.45 -21.52 -9.19
N PRO A 228 -23.35 -21.98 -10.06
CA PRO A 228 -24.59 -22.63 -9.66
C PRO A 228 -24.35 -23.77 -8.65
N GLY A 229 -25.17 -23.83 -7.60
CA GLY A 229 -25.04 -24.82 -6.54
C GLY A 229 -23.98 -24.55 -5.48
N ARG A 230 -23.19 -23.48 -5.60
CA ARG A 230 -22.21 -23.05 -4.57
C ARG A 230 -22.74 -21.87 -3.76
N ARG A 231 -22.38 -21.83 -2.48
CA ARG A 231 -22.68 -20.69 -1.57
C ARG A 231 -21.44 -19.87 -1.36
N ARG A 232 -21.60 -18.55 -1.16
CA ARG A 232 -20.57 -17.69 -0.61
C ARG A 232 -20.67 -17.72 0.92
N VAL A 233 -19.57 -17.97 1.60
CA VAL A 233 -19.52 -18.04 3.06
C VAL A 233 -18.32 -17.19 3.50
N ALA A 234 -18.54 -16.29 4.45
CA ALA A 234 -17.48 -15.52 5.09
C ALA A 234 -17.26 -16.06 6.51
N GLY A 235 -16.01 -16.38 6.86
CA GLY A 235 -15.57 -16.62 8.23
C GLY A 235 -14.86 -15.37 8.71
N LEU A 236 -15.42 -14.70 9.73
CA LEU A 236 -14.88 -13.45 10.25
C LEU A 236 -14.39 -13.67 11.68
N GLY A 237 -13.21 -13.15 11.99
CA GLY A 237 -12.67 -13.13 13.33
C GLY A 237 -12.91 -11.80 14.04
N ASP A 238 -12.51 -11.72 15.30
CA ASP A 238 -12.59 -10.49 16.08
C ASP A 238 -11.56 -9.45 15.58
N MET A 239 -11.90 -8.18 15.79
CA MET A 239 -11.01 -7.06 15.55
C MET A 239 -10.58 -6.48 16.91
N LEU A 240 -9.29 -6.42 17.14
CA LEU A 240 -8.69 -5.85 18.34
C LEU A 240 -8.14 -4.45 18.04
N GLU A 241 -7.88 -3.67 19.07
CA GLU A 241 -7.28 -2.31 18.98
C GLU A 241 -8.16 -1.29 18.22
N MET A 242 -9.49 -1.39 18.42
CA MET A 242 -10.48 -0.54 17.78
C MET A 242 -11.01 0.53 18.73
#